data_56e17256a34c2199ac443890234cf73d
#
_entry.id   56e17256a34c2199ac443890234cf73d
#
_cell.length_a   1.000
_cell.length_b   1.000
_cell.length_c   1.000
_cell.angle_alpha   90.00
_cell.angle_beta   90.00
_cell.angle_gamma   90.00
#
_symmetry.space_group_name_H-M   'P 1'
#
loop_
_entity.id
_entity.type
_entity.pdbx_description
1 polymer ?
#
loop_
_entity_poly.entity_id
_entity_poly.type
_entity_poly.pdbx_seq_one_letter_code
_entity_poly.pdbx_strand_id
1 'polypeptide(L)'
;FVPDPTYSRSGLFGYGIAFIFLTTHLIFRWVDSGHFPLSNLYESLLFLAWCLVFLQIYLEHFMKTLFLGVFTSPALLCLIAFTDLSLPEELQKSEPLVPALQSNWLVMHVTVMIASYAALLLGCLLSIVYLIFSQVFNSEKEKKNLELTSRIREETKVIVKNNKINDDSITEPTFRKVGPTAVLSQKFENTSFFTMLDNLSYRTIGIGFCFLTLGILSGAIWANETWGNYWSWDPKETWALITWLTFATYLHSRLIAGWTGSKPAWIGSFGFIIVWICYLGVNLIGQGLHSYGFFQV
;
A
#
# COMPACT_ATOMS: atom_id res chain seq x y z
N PHE A 1 -15.68 -4.55 -14.29
CA PHE A 1 -16.31 -3.61 -13.37
C PHE A 1 -15.80 -2.22 -13.74
N VAL A 2 -16.50 -1.51 -14.60
CA VAL A 2 -16.25 -0.08 -14.86
C VAL A 2 -17.21 0.64 -13.93
N PRO A 3 -16.72 1.28 -12.84
CA PRO A 3 -17.61 2.05 -11.99
C PRO A 3 -18.17 3.23 -12.77
N ASP A 4 -19.45 3.52 -12.56
CA ASP A 4 -20.10 4.68 -13.15
C ASP A 4 -19.29 5.95 -12.88
N PRO A 5 -19.06 6.81 -13.87
CA PRO A 5 -18.24 8.02 -13.71
C PRO A 5 -18.77 8.97 -12.62
N THR A 6 -20.02 8.81 -12.21
CA THR A 6 -20.68 9.59 -11.15
C THR A 6 -20.15 9.22 -9.77
N TYR A 7 -20.01 7.91 -9.46
CA TYR A 7 -19.43 7.42 -8.19
C TYR A 7 -17.97 7.82 -8.02
N SER A 8 -17.25 7.88 -9.09
CA SER A 8 -15.88 8.29 -9.19
C SER A 8 -15.64 9.74 -8.77
N ARG A 9 -16.45 10.63 -9.30
CA ARG A 9 -16.34 12.07 -8.98
C ARG A 9 -16.70 12.33 -7.51
N SER A 10 -17.67 11.62 -6.96
CA SER A 10 -18.04 11.75 -5.54
C SER A 10 -16.93 11.25 -4.61
N GLY A 11 -16.23 10.18 -4.94
CA GLY A 11 -15.07 9.69 -4.17
C GLY A 11 -13.91 10.70 -4.16
N LEU A 12 -13.53 11.21 -5.33
CA LEU A 12 -12.48 12.22 -5.44
C LEU A 12 -12.85 13.52 -4.71
N PHE A 13 -14.12 13.92 -4.75
CA PHE A 13 -14.63 15.06 -4.01
C PHE A 13 -14.54 14.83 -2.48
N GLY A 14 -14.87 13.64 -2.00
CA GLY A 14 -14.71 13.27 -0.60
C GLY A 14 -13.24 13.34 -0.13
N TYR A 15 -12.29 12.84 -0.94
CA TYR A 15 -10.87 13.00 -0.65
C TYR A 15 -10.41 14.46 -0.67
N GLY A 16 -10.95 15.27 -1.56
CA GLY A 16 -10.69 16.72 -1.59
C GLY A 16 -11.13 17.41 -0.31
N ILE A 17 -12.31 17.08 0.20
CA ILE A 17 -12.82 17.59 1.48
C ILE A 17 -11.91 17.13 2.63
N ALA A 18 -11.57 15.85 2.70
CA ALA A 18 -10.67 15.30 3.73
C ALA A 18 -9.30 15.98 3.70
N PHE A 19 -8.75 16.24 2.50
CA PHE A 19 -7.50 16.96 2.34
C PHE A 19 -7.56 18.39 2.91
N ILE A 20 -8.64 19.11 2.63
CA ILE A 20 -8.86 20.48 3.15
C ILE A 20 -8.94 20.45 4.67
N PHE A 21 -9.72 19.52 5.26
CA PHE A 21 -9.85 19.41 6.72
C PHE A 21 -8.52 19.07 7.40
N LEU A 22 -7.78 18.09 6.89
CA LEU A 22 -6.46 17.72 7.43
C LEU A 22 -5.46 18.87 7.29
N THR A 23 -5.45 19.57 6.15
CA THR A 23 -4.58 20.73 5.94
C THR A 23 -4.93 21.84 6.94
N THR A 24 -6.19 22.15 7.10
CA THR A 24 -6.66 23.17 8.03
C THR A 24 -6.28 22.81 9.47
N HIS A 25 -6.48 21.55 9.85
CA HIS A 25 -6.11 21.06 11.18
C HIS A 25 -4.61 21.18 11.44
N LEU A 26 -3.75 20.76 10.49
CA LEU A 26 -2.29 20.91 10.61
C LEU A 26 -1.85 22.38 10.69
N ILE A 27 -2.49 23.28 9.92
CA ILE A 27 -2.19 24.72 9.98
C ILE A 27 -2.60 25.30 11.34
N PHE A 28 -3.77 24.97 11.88
CA PHE A 28 -4.18 25.44 13.20
C PHE A 28 -3.21 24.98 14.29
N ARG A 29 -2.79 23.72 14.26
CA ARG A 29 -1.78 23.22 15.20
C ARG A 29 -0.45 23.96 15.06
N TRP A 30 0.00 24.24 13.83
CA TRP A 30 1.21 25.00 13.59
C TRP A 30 1.15 26.42 14.19
N VAL A 31 0.04 27.11 13.97
CA VAL A 31 -0.16 28.47 14.51
C VAL A 31 -0.24 28.45 16.03
N ASP A 32 -0.93 27.48 16.61
CA ASP A 32 -1.13 27.36 18.05
C ASP A 32 0.16 26.96 18.79
N SER A 33 0.93 26.02 18.24
CA SER A 33 2.19 25.53 18.85
C SER A 33 3.40 26.42 18.56
N GLY A 34 3.34 27.26 17.52
CA GLY A 34 4.48 28.10 17.08
C GLY A 34 5.59 27.33 16.35
N HIS A 35 5.45 26.04 16.14
CA HIS A 35 6.39 25.20 15.42
C HIS A 35 5.67 24.24 14.46
N PHE A 36 6.42 23.69 13.48
CA PHE A 36 5.84 22.75 12.51
C PHE A 36 5.30 21.49 13.24
N PRO A 37 4.07 21.01 12.92
CA PRO A 37 3.39 19.96 13.68
C PRO A 37 3.95 18.56 13.39
N LEU A 38 5.12 18.26 13.93
CA LEU A 38 5.84 17.00 13.88
C LEU A 38 6.53 16.67 15.21
N SER A 39 6.07 17.28 16.30
CA SER A 39 6.73 17.17 17.62
C SER A 39 6.43 15.85 18.32
N ASN A 40 5.31 15.22 18.05
CA ASN A 40 4.85 14.01 18.71
C ASN A 40 4.27 12.99 17.72
N LEU A 41 3.93 11.79 18.23
CA LEU A 41 3.41 10.70 17.42
C LEU A 41 2.04 11.04 16.81
N TYR A 42 1.17 11.75 17.54
CA TYR A 42 -0.14 12.18 17.05
C TYR A 42 -0.01 13.06 15.79
N GLU A 43 0.84 14.08 15.86
CA GLU A 43 1.08 15.00 14.74
C GLU A 43 1.72 14.28 13.54
N SER A 44 2.65 13.36 13.80
CA SER A 44 3.29 12.59 12.72
C SER A 44 2.31 11.65 12.02
N LEU A 45 1.36 11.04 12.74
CA LEU A 45 0.30 10.19 12.16
C LEU A 45 -0.71 11.02 11.36
N LEU A 46 -1.08 12.21 11.83
CA LEU A 46 -1.92 13.14 11.06
C LEU A 46 -1.23 13.59 9.77
N PHE A 47 0.07 13.89 9.85
CA PHE A 47 0.84 14.25 8.68
C PHE A 47 1.01 13.06 7.71
N LEU A 48 1.15 11.83 8.22
CA LEU A 48 1.12 10.61 7.41
C LEU A 48 -0.23 10.45 6.69
N ALA A 49 -1.35 10.66 7.40
CA ALA A 49 -2.68 10.62 6.79
C ALA A 49 -2.83 11.69 5.70
N TRP A 50 -2.35 12.90 5.95
CA TRP A 50 -2.33 13.98 4.97
C TRP A 50 -1.53 13.61 3.71
N CYS A 51 -0.32 13.04 3.86
CA CYS A 51 0.49 12.55 2.75
C CYS A 51 -0.22 11.44 1.95
N LEU A 52 -0.88 10.50 2.65
CA LEU A 52 -1.64 9.42 2.00
C LEU A 52 -2.82 9.96 1.20
N VAL A 53 -3.60 10.90 1.74
CA VAL A 53 -4.71 11.55 1.03
C VAL A 53 -4.20 12.31 -0.19
N PHE A 54 -3.10 13.05 -0.05
CA PHE A 54 -2.46 13.75 -1.17
C PHE A 54 -2.04 12.79 -2.29
N LEU A 55 -1.33 11.72 -1.94
CA LEU A 55 -0.89 10.71 -2.90
C LEU A 55 -2.09 10.02 -3.56
N GLN A 56 -3.15 9.74 -2.81
CA GLN A 56 -4.38 9.16 -3.35
C GLN A 56 -5.01 10.06 -4.42
N ILE A 57 -5.20 11.35 -4.11
CA ILE A 57 -5.74 12.33 -5.06
C ILE A 57 -4.85 12.41 -6.30
N TYR A 58 -3.52 12.48 -6.09
CA TYR A 58 -2.55 12.53 -7.18
C TYR A 58 -2.65 11.32 -8.10
N LEU A 59 -2.67 10.11 -7.53
CA LEU A 59 -2.74 8.87 -8.31
C LEU A 59 -4.09 8.72 -9.04
N GLU A 60 -5.21 9.02 -8.39
CA GLU A 60 -6.53 8.99 -9.06
C GLU A 60 -6.62 10.00 -10.20
N HIS A 61 -6.10 11.20 -10.02
CA HIS A 61 -6.12 12.24 -11.05
C HIS A 61 -5.27 11.85 -12.27
N PHE A 62 -4.03 11.37 -12.05
CA PHE A 62 -3.12 11.01 -13.13
C PHE A 62 -3.44 9.69 -13.80
N MET A 63 -3.85 8.68 -13.03
CA MET A 63 -4.06 7.34 -13.55
C MET A 63 -5.50 7.09 -13.98
N LYS A 64 -6.42 8.02 -13.71
CA LYS A 64 -7.87 7.91 -13.97
C LYS A 64 -8.47 6.59 -13.43
N THR A 65 -7.91 6.10 -12.32
CA THR A 65 -8.24 4.83 -11.72
C THR A 65 -9.14 5.05 -10.50
N LEU A 66 -10.42 4.80 -10.68
CA LEU A 66 -11.47 5.00 -9.68
C LEU A 66 -11.47 3.93 -8.57
N PHE A 67 -10.62 2.92 -8.70
CA PHE A 67 -10.58 1.76 -7.82
C PHE A 67 -9.71 1.91 -6.58
N LEU A 68 -8.74 2.82 -6.63
CA LEU A 68 -7.78 3.00 -5.52
C LEU A 68 -8.48 3.39 -4.23
N GLY A 69 -9.43 4.30 -4.30
CA GLY A 69 -10.17 4.80 -3.14
C GLY A 69 -10.89 3.71 -2.34
N VAL A 70 -11.37 2.65 -2.97
CA VAL A 70 -12.05 1.54 -2.30
C VAL A 70 -11.12 0.82 -1.30
N PHE A 71 -9.83 0.74 -1.62
CA PHE A 71 -8.85 0.04 -0.78
C PHE A 71 -8.12 0.98 0.18
N THR A 72 -7.92 2.22 -0.23
CA THR A 72 -7.20 3.20 0.58
C THR A 72 -8.07 3.88 1.62
N SER A 73 -9.38 4.08 1.36
CA SER A 73 -10.28 4.72 2.33
C SER A 73 -10.45 3.94 3.63
N PRO A 74 -10.61 2.60 3.66
CA PRO A 74 -10.63 1.86 4.91
C PRO A 74 -9.32 1.96 5.69
N ALA A 75 -8.17 1.92 4.99
CA ALA A 75 -6.87 2.05 5.63
C ALA A 75 -6.67 3.45 6.25
N LEU A 76 -7.07 4.50 5.54
CA LEU A 76 -7.07 5.88 6.05
C LEU A 76 -8.01 6.05 7.23
N LEU A 77 -9.21 5.49 7.17
CA LEU A 77 -10.17 5.53 8.27
C LEU A 77 -9.59 4.85 9.51
N CYS A 78 -9.00 3.66 9.36
CA CYS A 78 -8.34 2.97 10.47
C CYS A 78 -7.18 3.78 11.06
N LEU A 79 -6.37 4.44 10.20
CA LEU A 79 -5.26 5.28 10.63
C LEU A 79 -5.77 6.48 11.46
N ILE A 80 -6.76 7.22 10.96
CA ILE A 80 -7.31 8.39 11.64
C ILE A 80 -8.02 7.96 12.93
N ALA A 81 -8.82 6.88 12.89
CA ALA A 81 -9.48 6.35 14.08
C ALA A 81 -8.47 5.91 15.15
N PHE A 82 -7.37 5.26 14.75
CA PHE A 82 -6.29 4.93 15.68
C PHE A 82 -5.67 6.18 16.29
N THR A 83 -5.42 7.21 15.48
CA THR A 83 -4.82 8.47 15.93
C THR A 83 -5.69 9.20 16.96
N ASP A 84 -7.00 9.25 16.74
CA ASP A 84 -7.91 10.01 17.60
C ASP A 84 -8.41 9.21 18.80
N LEU A 85 -8.61 7.88 18.67
CA LEU A 85 -9.27 7.07 19.70
C LEU A 85 -8.29 6.27 20.56
N SER A 86 -7.11 5.90 20.03
CA SER A 86 -6.17 5.02 20.73
C SER A 86 -5.05 5.77 21.44
N LEU A 87 -4.75 7.00 21.01
CA LEU A 87 -3.70 7.79 21.64
C LEU A 87 -4.23 8.53 22.88
N PRO A 88 -3.54 8.45 24.04
CA PRO A 88 -3.88 9.21 25.23
C PRO A 88 -3.92 10.73 24.96
N GLU A 89 -4.78 11.44 25.69
CA GLU A 89 -4.94 12.89 25.53
C GLU A 89 -3.64 13.68 25.78
N GLU A 90 -2.77 13.16 26.65
CA GLU A 90 -1.46 13.77 26.91
C GLU A 90 -0.60 13.83 25.66
N LEU A 91 -0.65 12.77 24.82
CA LEU A 91 0.12 12.69 23.57
C LEU A 91 -0.50 13.46 22.42
N GLN A 92 -1.77 13.84 22.55
CA GLN A 92 -2.45 14.70 21.57
C GLN A 92 -2.16 16.18 21.82
N LYS A 93 -1.67 16.55 23.02
CA LYS A 93 -1.28 17.93 23.32
C LYS A 93 0.02 18.28 22.64
N SER A 94 0.10 19.52 22.15
CA SER A 94 1.34 20.06 21.61
C SER A 94 2.25 20.47 22.76
N GLU A 95 3.46 19.93 22.78
CA GLU A 95 4.48 20.27 23.77
C GLU A 95 5.57 21.16 23.14
N PRO A 96 6.22 22.03 23.93
CA PRO A 96 7.35 22.80 23.45
C PRO A 96 8.48 21.87 22.99
N LEU A 97 9.06 22.15 21.81
CA LEU A 97 10.18 21.37 21.29
C LEU A 97 11.40 21.47 22.18
N VAL A 98 11.96 20.33 22.56
CA VAL A 98 13.28 20.29 23.20
C VAL A 98 14.34 20.86 22.25
N PRO A 99 15.44 21.49 22.76
CA PRO A 99 16.43 22.18 21.92
C PRO A 99 16.97 21.33 20.75
N ALA A 100 17.17 20.04 20.96
CA ALA A 100 17.62 19.11 19.91
C ALA A 100 16.64 19.01 18.72
N LEU A 101 15.34 19.22 18.96
CA LEU A 101 14.30 19.14 17.95
C LEU A 101 14.01 20.46 17.22
N GLN A 102 14.68 21.56 17.60
CA GLN A 102 14.51 22.89 17.00
C GLN A 102 15.36 23.11 15.74
N SER A 103 15.91 22.03 15.16
CA SER A 103 16.73 22.09 13.96
C SER A 103 15.88 22.02 12.68
N ASN A 104 16.22 22.86 11.70
CA ASN A 104 15.62 22.78 10.34
C ASN A 104 15.91 21.43 9.66
N TRP A 105 17.03 20.79 9.99
CA TRP A 105 17.38 19.45 9.50
C TRP A 105 16.39 18.39 10.00
N LEU A 106 15.92 18.51 11.24
CA LEU A 106 14.90 17.59 11.75
C LEU A 106 13.61 17.71 10.96
N VAL A 107 13.11 18.93 10.75
CA VAL A 107 11.86 19.14 10.00
C VAL A 107 11.99 18.56 8.59
N MET A 108 13.10 18.79 7.90
CA MET A 108 13.36 18.24 6.59
C MET A 108 13.43 16.70 6.62
N HIS A 109 14.18 16.13 7.57
CA HIS A 109 14.31 14.69 7.74
C HIS A 109 12.95 14.03 7.97
N VAL A 110 12.19 14.50 8.97
CA VAL A 110 10.92 13.87 9.35
C VAL A 110 9.86 14.01 8.26
N THR A 111 9.77 15.16 7.59
CA THR A 111 8.83 15.36 6.48
C THR A 111 9.12 14.41 5.32
N VAL A 112 10.39 14.26 4.92
CA VAL A 112 10.80 13.36 3.84
C VAL A 112 10.59 11.90 4.23
N MET A 113 10.90 11.53 5.48
CA MET A 113 10.66 10.17 5.98
C MET A 113 9.18 9.80 5.99
N ILE A 114 8.30 10.68 6.48
CA ILE A 114 6.86 10.39 6.51
C ILE A 114 6.28 10.36 5.09
N ALA A 115 6.70 11.25 4.20
CA ALA A 115 6.30 11.19 2.79
C ALA A 115 6.75 9.88 2.13
N SER A 116 7.96 9.39 2.47
CA SER A 116 8.44 8.07 2.05
C SER A 116 7.54 6.95 2.57
N TYR A 117 7.25 6.94 3.87
CA TYR A 117 6.38 5.92 4.47
C TYR A 117 4.98 5.92 3.85
N ALA A 118 4.40 7.09 3.56
CA ALA A 118 3.13 7.20 2.87
C ALA A 118 3.18 6.53 1.48
N ALA A 119 4.20 6.81 0.69
CA ALA A 119 4.36 6.21 -0.63
C ALA A 119 4.62 4.69 -0.55
N LEU A 120 5.48 4.25 0.36
CA LEU A 120 5.77 2.84 0.57
C LEU A 120 4.53 2.06 1.05
N LEU A 121 3.80 2.58 2.06
CA LEU A 121 2.58 1.95 2.56
C LEU A 121 1.51 1.84 1.48
N LEU A 122 1.32 2.89 0.68
CA LEU A 122 0.37 2.86 -0.44
C LEU A 122 0.78 1.83 -1.48
N GLY A 123 2.06 1.78 -1.88
CA GLY A 123 2.57 0.78 -2.82
C GLY A 123 2.46 -0.66 -2.30
N CYS A 124 2.71 -0.87 -1.00
CA CYS A 124 2.54 -2.15 -0.33
C CYS A 124 1.07 -2.58 -0.27
N LEU A 125 0.16 -1.65 0.04
CA LEU A 125 -1.28 -1.91 0.03
C LEU A 125 -1.75 -2.38 -1.34
N LEU A 126 -1.27 -1.73 -2.41
CA LEU A 126 -1.55 -2.16 -3.79
C LEU A 126 -1.01 -3.57 -4.10
N SER A 127 0.15 -3.92 -3.55
CA SER A 127 0.70 -5.29 -3.66
C SER A 127 -0.17 -6.31 -2.94
N ILE A 128 -0.69 -5.99 -1.75
CA ILE A 128 -1.62 -6.83 -0.99
C ILE A 128 -2.92 -7.02 -1.76
N VAL A 129 -3.50 -5.94 -2.28
CA VAL A 129 -4.71 -5.96 -3.11
C VAL A 129 -4.48 -6.85 -4.34
N TYR A 130 -3.34 -6.70 -5.02
CA TYR A 130 -2.96 -7.56 -6.15
C TYR A 130 -2.98 -9.04 -5.76
N LEU A 131 -2.37 -9.41 -4.64
CA LEU A 131 -2.31 -10.81 -4.19
C LEU A 131 -3.70 -11.37 -3.85
N ILE A 132 -4.53 -10.62 -3.13
CA ILE A 132 -5.89 -11.04 -2.77
C ILE A 132 -6.71 -11.32 -4.03
N PHE A 133 -6.75 -10.37 -4.96
CA PHE A 133 -7.51 -10.52 -6.20
C PHE A 133 -6.96 -11.64 -7.08
N SER A 134 -5.64 -11.78 -7.18
CA SER A 134 -4.99 -12.85 -7.93
C SER A 134 -5.37 -14.23 -7.38
N GLN A 135 -5.41 -14.41 -6.06
CA GLN A 135 -5.81 -15.67 -5.44
C GLN A 135 -7.29 -15.99 -5.66
N VAL A 136 -8.17 -15.01 -5.46
CA VAL A 136 -9.61 -15.16 -5.67
C VAL A 136 -9.88 -15.54 -7.14
N PHE A 137 -9.27 -14.84 -8.08
CA PHE A 137 -9.45 -15.10 -9.50
C PHE A 137 -8.94 -16.49 -9.93
N ASN A 138 -7.79 -16.90 -9.42
CA ASN A 138 -7.26 -18.24 -9.71
C ASN A 138 -8.14 -19.34 -9.13
N SER A 139 -8.68 -19.17 -7.94
CA SER A 139 -9.61 -20.11 -7.30
C SER A 139 -10.92 -20.25 -8.10
N GLU A 140 -11.49 -19.15 -8.58
CA GLU A 140 -12.70 -19.21 -9.44
C GLU A 140 -12.44 -19.90 -10.79
N LYS A 141 -11.28 -19.64 -11.39
CA LYS A 141 -10.88 -20.29 -12.63
C LYS A 141 -10.71 -21.78 -12.46
N GLU A 142 -10.11 -22.21 -11.36
CA GLU A 142 -9.95 -23.64 -11.04
C GLU A 142 -11.30 -24.32 -10.82
N LYS A 143 -12.23 -23.69 -10.08
CA LYS A 143 -13.61 -24.20 -9.90
C LYS A 143 -14.34 -24.37 -11.23
N LYS A 144 -14.28 -23.35 -12.09
CA LYS A 144 -14.91 -23.44 -13.42
C LYS A 144 -14.30 -24.53 -14.29
N ASN A 145 -12.98 -24.73 -14.24
CA ASN A 145 -12.30 -25.79 -14.96
C ASN A 145 -12.71 -27.20 -14.45
N LEU A 146 -12.81 -27.36 -13.12
CA LEU A 146 -13.28 -28.61 -12.50
C LEU A 146 -14.72 -28.91 -12.89
N GLU A 147 -15.61 -27.93 -12.88
CA GLU A 147 -17.00 -28.06 -13.29
C GLU A 147 -17.12 -28.42 -14.77
N LEU A 148 -16.35 -27.76 -15.63
CA LEU A 148 -16.32 -28.09 -17.06
C LEU A 148 -15.80 -29.51 -17.31
N THR A 149 -14.74 -29.90 -16.61
CA THR A 149 -14.16 -31.25 -16.71
C THR A 149 -15.15 -32.32 -16.24
N SER A 150 -15.90 -32.06 -15.17
CA SER A 150 -16.93 -32.99 -14.67
C SER A 150 -18.08 -33.14 -15.67
N ARG A 151 -18.55 -32.04 -16.26
CA ARG A 151 -19.59 -32.06 -17.31
C ARG A 151 -19.14 -32.83 -18.54
N ILE A 152 -17.93 -32.58 -19.05
CA ILE A 152 -17.38 -33.33 -20.19
C ILE A 152 -17.30 -34.84 -19.88
N ARG A 153 -16.89 -35.19 -18.66
CA ARG A 153 -16.79 -36.58 -18.20
C ARG A 153 -18.16 -37.25 -18.15
N GLU A 154 -19.21 -36.58 -17.72
CA GLU A 154 -20.58 -37.10 -17.72
C GLU A 154 -21.13 -37.24 -19.11
N GLU A 155 -20.98 -36.26 -19.98
CA GLU A 155 -21.39 -36.33 -21.39
C GLU A 155 -20.67 -37.48 -22.12
N THR A 156 -19.37 -37.66 -21.90
CA THR A 156 -18.60 -38.76 -22.46
C THR A 156 -19.11 -40.11 -21.98
N LYS A 157 -19.47 -40.24 -20.69
CA LYS A 157 -20.08 -41.49 -20.17
C LYS A 157 -21.43 -41.83 -20.84
N VAL A 158 -22.26 -40.81 -21.06
CA VAL A 158 -23.56 -40.96 -21.73
C VAL A 158 -23.37 -41.40 -23.19
N ILE A 159 -22.44 -40.78 -23.92
CA ILE A 159 -22.12 -41.14 -25.31
C ILE A 159 -21.59 -42.56 -25.39
N VAL A 160 -20.67 -42.97 -24.53
CA VAL A 160 -20.11 -44.34 -24.47
C VAL A 160 -21.20 -45.35 -24.13
N LYS A 161 -22.15 -45.01 -23.27
CA LYS A 161 -23.29 -45.89 -22.94
C LYS A 161 -24.26 -46.03 -24.10
N ASN A 162 -24.53 -44.94 -24.83
CA ASN A 162 -25.43 -44.97 -26.00
C ASN A 162 -24.80 -45.70 -27.21
N ASN A 163 -23.48 -45.53 -27.43
CA ASN A 163 -22.78 -46.25 -28.50
C ASN A 163 -22.67 -47.77 -28.25
N LYS A 164 -22.81 -48.26 -27.02
CA LYS A 164 -22.94 -49.68 -26.71
C LYS A 164 -24.31 -50.28 -27.08
N ILE A 165 -25.29 -49.43 -27.39
CA ILE A 165 -26.67 -49.84 -27.69
C ILE A 165 -26.98 -49.78 -29.19
N ASN A 166 -26.25 -48.99 -29.99
CA ASN A 166 -26.45 -48.83 -31.42
C ASN A 166 -25.13 -48.96 -32.17
N ASP A 167 -24.88 -50.11 -32.72
CA ASP A 167 -23.73 -50.52 -33.54
C ASP A 167 -23.88 -50.17 -35.03
N ASP A 168 -24.46 -49.03 -35.36
CA ASP A 168 -24.51 -48.55 -36.76
C ASP A 168 -24.91 -47.07 -36.77
N SER A 169 -23.96 -46.16 -36.71
CA SER A 169 -23.87 -44.86 -37.40
C SER A 169 -23.00 -43.87 -36.63
N ILE A 170 -21.81 -43.59 -37.21
CA ILE A 170 -20.88 -42.56 -36.73
C ILE A 170 -21.45 -41.19 -37.14
N THR A 171 -22.10 -40.51 -36.24
CA THR A 171 -22.38 -39.07 -36.38
C THR A 171 -21.38 -38.29 -35.48
N GLU A 172 -20.60 -37.43 -36.12
CA GLU A 172 -19.65 -36.53 -35.42
C GLU A 172 -20.35 -35.73 -34.32
N PRO A 173 -19.75 -35.61 -33.11
CA PRO A 173 -20.33 -34.81 -32.06
C PRO A 173 -20.26 -33.32 -32.41
N THR A 174 -21.42 -32.70 -32.57
CA THR A 174 -21.55 -31.23 -32.78
C THR A 174 -21.16 -30.52 -31.51
N PHE A 175 -19.92 -30.12 -31.40
CA PHE A 175 -19.42 -29.23 -30.34
C PHE A 175 -20.13 -27.88 -30.45
N ARG A 176 -21.07 -27.61 -29.56
CA ARG A 176 -21.67 -26.28 -29.40
C ARG A 176 -20.58 -25.32 -28.94
N LYS A 177 -19.99 -24.59 -29.89
CA LYS A 177 -18.98 -23.58 -29.65
C LYS A 177 -19.58 -22.49 -28.75
N VAL A 178 -19.25 -22.50 -27.46
CA VAL A 178 -19.41 -21.31 -26.62
C VAL A 178 -18.52 -20.26 -27.27
N GLY A 179 -19.11 -19.14 -27.70
CA GLY A 179 -18.45 -18.14 -28.52
C GLY A 179 -17.16 -17.62 -27.89
N PRO A 180 -16.05 -17.63 -28.64
CA PRO A 180 -14.72 -17.25 -28.11
C PRO A 180 -14.61 -15.78 -27.68
N THR A 181 -15.51 -14.93 -28.10
CA THR A 181 -15.48 -13.50 -27.90
C THR A 181 -15.73 -13.05 -26.45
N ALA A 182 -16.68 -13.64 -25.72
CA ALA A 182 -16.98 -13.27 -24.34
C ALA A 182 -15.88 -13.71 -23.36
N VAL A 183 -15.27 -14.87 -23.59
CA VAL A 183 -14.14 -15.38 -22.77
C VAL A 183 -12.86 -14.56 -23.02
N LEU A 184 -12.66 -14.11 -24.26
CA LEU A 184 -11.53 -13.28 -24.63
C LEU A 184 -11.63 -11.87 -24.02
N SER A 185 -12.79 -11.21 -24.09
CA SER A 185 -12.97 -9.85 -23.54
C SER A 185 -12.74 -9.84 -22.03
N GLN A 186 -13.30 -10.77 -21.28
CA GLN A 186 -13.11 -10.86 -19.82
C GLN A 186 -11.65 -11.16 -19.44
N LYS A 187 -10.94 -11.93 -20.26
CA LYS A 187 -9.50 -12.21 -20.05
C LYS A 187 -8.65 -10.98 -20.29
N PHE A 188 -8.97 -10.15 -21.30
CA PHE A 188 -8.25 -8.90 -21.58
C PHE A 188 -8.45 -7.84 -20.48
N GLU A 189 -9.67 -7.65 -20.00
CA GLU A 189 -9.97 -6.70 -18.92
C GLU A 189 -9.25 -7.07 -17.61
N ASN A 190 -9.30 -8.32 -17.21
CA ASN A 190 -8.63 -8.79 -15.99
C ASN A 190 -7.11 -8.68 -16.08
N THR A 191 -6.52 -9.01 -17.25
CA THR A 191 -5.07 -8.85 -17.45
C THR A 191 -4.64 -7.39 -17.37
N SER A 192 -5.45 -6.48 -17.92
CA SER A 192 -5.19 -5.03 -17.84
C SER A 192 -5.22 -4.51 -16.41
N PHE A 193 -6.20 -4.94 -15.58
CA PHE A 193 -6.32 -4.55 -14.18
C PHE A 193 -5.12 -5.01 -13.34
N PHE A 194 -4.74 -6.29 -13.44
CA PHE A 194 -3.57 -6.81 -12.71
C PHE A 194 -2.27 -6.13 -13.11
N THR A 195 -2.07 -5.88 -14.40
CA THR A 195 -0.90 -5.17 -14.90
C THR A 195 -0.85 -3.74 -14.40
N MET A 196 -2.00 -3.08 -14.31
CA MET A 196 -2.12 -1.73 -13.77
C MET A 196 -1.75 -1.69 -12.28
N LEU A 197 -2.30 -2.59 -11.45
CA LEU A 197 -1.97 -2.67 -10.02
C LEU A 197 -0.48 -2.94 -9.79
N ASP A 198 0.09 -3.89 -10.54
CA ASP A 198 1.50 -4.25 -10.45
C ASP A 198 2.41 -3.07 -10.82
N ASN A 199 2.10 -2.36 -11.91
CA ASN A 199 2.87 -1.20 -12.34
C ASN A 199 2.72 -0.01 -11.38
N LEU A 200 1.53 0.20 -10.83
CA LEU A 200 1.27 1.30 -9.90
C LEU A 200 2.00 1.06 -8.58
N SER A 201 1.90 -0.15 -8.03
CA SER A 201 2.67 -0.56 -6.85
C SER A 201 4.16 -0.33 -7.06
N TYR A 202 4.72 -0.80 -8.17
CA TYR A 202 6.13 -0.63 -8.50
C TYR A 202 6.57 0.83 -8.55
N ARG A 203 5.82 1.69 -9.23
CA ARG A 203 6.14 3.13 -9.35
C ARG A 203 6.06 3.83 -8.00
N THR A 204 5.02 3.53 -7.22
CA THR A 204 4.80 4.16 -5.91
C THR A 204 5.88 3.73 -4.92
N ILE A 205 6.24 2.44 -4.89
CA ILE A 205 7.36 1.94 -4.08
C ILE A 205 8.69 2.57 -4.53
N GLY A 206 8.92 2.72 -5.84
CA GLY A 206 10.14 3.34 -6.35
C GLY A 206 10.29 4.79 -5.88
N ILE A 207 9.24 5.59 -5.93
CA ILE A 207 9.22 6.97 -5.41
C ILE A 207 9.47 6.96 -3.89
N GLY A 208 8.76 6.10 -3.15
CA GLY A 208 8.94 5.94 -1.71
C GLY A 208 10.37 5.58 -1.33
N PHE A 209 11.01 4.69 -2.08
CA PHE A 209 12.40 4.29 -1.86
C PHE A 209 13.40 5.44 -2.06
N CYS A 210 13.18 6.27 -3.08
CA CYS A 210 14.01 7.47 -3.27
C CYS A 210 13.90 8.43 -2.07
N PHE A 211 12.67 8.69 -1.61
CA PHE A 211 12.47 9.52 -0.42
C PHE A 211 13.04 8.87 0.85
N LEU A 212 12.92 7.55 1.00
CA LEU A 212 13.52 6.83 2.13
C LEU A 212 15.04 7.02 2.17
N THR A 213 15.70 6.91 1.03
CA THR A 213 17.14 7.12 0.92
C THR A 213 17.53 8.55 1.31
N LEU A 214 16.83 9.55 0.77
CA LEU A 214 17.06 10.96 1.10
C LEU A 214 16.78 11.24 2.60
N GLY A 215 15.72 10.63 3.13
CA GLY A 215 15.36 10.73 4.53
C GLY A 215 16.44 10.16 5.45
N ILE A 216 16.95 8.96 5.18
CA ILE A 216 18.04 8.35 5.97
C ILE A 216 19.30 9.21 5.92
N LEU A 217 19.68 9.71 4.74
CA LEU A 217 20.88 10.56 4.61
C LEU A 217 20.74 11.89 5.36
N SER A 218 19.58 12.56 5.25
CA SER A 218 19.32 13.80 5.98
C SER A 218 19.25 13.56 7.49
N GLY A 219 18.72 12.43 7.92
CA GLY A 219 18.71 12.01 9.32
C GLY A 219 20.10 11.78 9.90
N ALA A 220 21.00 11.18 9.12
CA ALA A 220 22.39 11.00 9.51
C ALA A 220 23.11 12.35 9.71
N ILE A 221 22.86 13.34 8.84
CA ILE A 221 23.41 14.69 8.99
C ILE A 221 22.90 15.33 10.28
N TRP A 222 21.59 15.28 10.52
CA TRP A 222 21.00 15.80 11.75
C TRP A 222 21.54 15.10 13.01
N ALA A 223 21.69 13.78 12.98
CA ALA A 223 22.25 12.99 14.08
C ALA A 223 23.68 13.44 14.42
N ASN A 224 24.51 13.71 13.41
CA ASN A 224 25.85 14.21 13.61
C ASN A 224 25.88 15.62 14.24
N GLU A 225 24.98 16.51 13.82
CA GLU A 225 24.87 17.84 14.41
C GLU A 225 24.40 17.79 15.88
N THR A 226 23.51 16.85 16.21
CA THR A 226 22.86 16.76 17.51
C THR A 226 23.66 15.94 18.52
N TRP A 227 24.23 14.82 18.08
CA TRP A 227 24.89 13.82 18.94
C TRP A 227 26.36 13.55 18.57
N GLY A 228 26.88 14.19 17.52
CA GLY A 228 28.27 14.04 17.09
C GLY A 228 28.59 12.76 16.32
N ASN A 229 27.59 11.95 15.97
CA ASN A 229 27.75 10.72 15.22
C ASN A 229 26.70 10.62 14.11
N TYR A 230 27.11 10.18 12.90
CA TYR A 230 26.19 9.97 11.78
C TYR A 230 25.27 8.75 11.95
N TRP A 231 25.72 7.77 12.75
CA TRP A 231 25.03 6.49 12.92
C TRP A 231 25.41 5.86 14.26
N SER A 232 24.43 5.50 15.08
CA SER A 232 24.62 4.97 16.44
C SER A 232 24.07 3.56 16.65
N TRP A 233 23.53 2.93 15.61
CA TRP A 233 22.83 1.64 15.68
C TRP A 233 21.61 1.67 16.61
N ASP A 234 21.02 2.83 16.77
CA ASP A 234 19.74 2.98 17.46
C ASP A 234 18.66 2.06 16.83
N PRO A 235 17.69 1.55 17.61
CA PRO A 235 16.64 0.71 17.07
C PRO A 235 15.92 1.30 15.85
N LYS A 236 15.69 2.61 15.84
CA LYS A 236 15.04 3.29 14.71
C LYS A 236 15.91 3.37 13.46
N GLU A 237 17.20 3.61 13.62
CA GLU A 237 18.18 3.57 12.53
C GLU A 237 18.27 2.15 11.94
N THR A 238 18.36 1.14 12.82
CA THR A 238 18.44 -0.27 12.41
C THR A 238 17.20 -0.71 11.63
N TRP A 239 16.00 -0.37 12.09
CA TRP A 239 14.76 -0.68 11.36
C TRP A 239 14.60 0.13 10.08
N ALA A 240 15.12 1.36 10.03
CA ALA A 240 15.18 2.14 8.79
C ALA A 240 16.08 1.46 7.74
N LEU A 241 17.23 0.92 8.15
CA LEU A 241 18.11 0.13 7.28
C LEU A 241 17.43 -1.16 6.80
N ILE A 242 16.75 -1.90 7.69
CA ILE A 242 16.01 -3.12 7.32
C ILE A 242 14.91 -2.77 6.29
N THR A 243 14.19 -1.67 6.50
CA THR A 243 13.19 -1.16 5.57
C THR A 243 13.81 -0.85 4.22
N TRP A 244 14.93 -0.14 4.21
CA TRP A 244 15.67 0.19 2.99
C TRP A 244 16.12 -1.07 2.24
N LEU A 245 16.72 -2.05 2.91
CA LEU A 245 17.14 -3.32 2.31
C LEU A 245 15.96 -4.11 1.73
N THR A 246 14.82 -4.11 2.39
CA THR A 246 13.61 -4.78 1.92
C THR A 246 13.14 -4.19 0.59
N PHE A 247 13.06 -2.86 0.48
CA PHE A 247 12.64 -2.23 -0.76
C PHE A 247 13.73 -2.19 -1.83
N ALA A 248 15.01 -2.17 -1.45
CA ALA A 248 16.11 -2.41 -2.39
C ALA A 248 16.00 -3.81 -3.02
N THR A 249 15.69 -4.84 -2.23
CA THR A 249 15.46 -6.21 -2.71
C THR A 249 14.23 -6.25 -3.64
N TYR A 250 13.14 -5.57 -3.29
CA TYR A 250 11.97 -5.46 -4.15
C TYR A 250 12.32 -4.86 -5.51
N LEU A 251 12.99 -3.70 -5.51
CA LEU A 251 13.39 -3.00 -6.74
C LEU A 251 14.42 -3.80 -7.55
N HIS A 252 15.38 -4.46 -6.88
CA HIS A 252 16.35 -5.33 -7.54
C HIS A 252 15.67 -6.51 -8.25
N SER A 253 14.69 -7.14 -7.59
CA SER A 253 13.91 -8.22 -8.20
C SER A 253 13.13 -7.76 -9.43
N ARG A 254 12.67 -6.51 -9.46
CA ARG A 254 11.95 -5.91 -10.60
C ARG A 254 12.89 -5.53 -11.73
N LEU A 255 13.98 -4.81 -11.42
CA LEU A 255 14.85 -4.19 -12.40
C LEU A 255 15.84 -5.17 -13.00
N ILE A 256 16.42 -6.05 -12.19
CA ILE A 256 17.50 -6.95 -12.61
C ILE A 256 16.94 -8.35 -12.93
N ALA A 257 16.13 -8.93 -12.05
CA ALA A 257 15.57 -10.25 -12.28
C ALA A 257 14.32 -10.25 -13.18
N GLY A 258 13.78 -9.08 -13.54
CA GLY A 258 12.62 -8.94 -14.42
C GLY A 258 11.34 -9.54 -13.84
N TRP A 259 11.22 -9.67 -12.51
CA TRP A 259 10.04 -10.24 -11.89
C TRP A 259 8.82 -9.33 -12.03
N THR A 260 7.68 -9.93 -12.34
CA THR A 260 6.39 -9.25 -12.45
C THR A 260 5.30 -10.05 -11.75
N GLY A 261 4.23 -9.36 -11.35
CA GLY A 261 3.05 -10.01 -10.79
C GLY A 261 3.23 -10.50 -9.34
N SER A 262 2.86 -11.73 -9.05
CA SER A 262 2.76 -12.24 -7.67
C SER A 262 4.09 -12.31 -6.92
N LYS A 263 5.21 -12.59 -7.61
CA LYS A 263 6.51 -12.74 -6.94
C LYS A 263 6.97 -11.47 -6.24
N PRO A 264 7.10 -10.31 -6.92
CA PRO A 264 7.46 -9.06 -6.24
C PRO A 264 6.34 -8.57 -5.31
N ALA A 265 5.06 -8.87 -5.59
CA ALA A 265 3.96 -8.47 -4.73
C ALA A 265 4.06 -9.09 -3.33
N TRP A 266 4.61 -10.31 -3.18
CA TRP A 266 4.89 -10.88 -1.86
C TRP A 266 5.95 -10.08 -1.10
N ILE A 267 7.02 -9.63 -1.75
CA ILE A 267 8.05 -8.81 -1.11
C ILE A 267 7.44 -7.46 -0.69
N GLY A 268 6.66 -6.83 -1.59
CA GLY A 268 5.96 -5.58 -1.27
C GLY A 268 4.98 -5.73 -0.10
N SER A 269 4.22 -6.82 -0.04
CA SER A 269 3.30 -7.09 1.07
C SER A 269 4.02 -7.30 2.40
N PHE A 270 5.17 -7.99 2.39
CA PHE A 270 6.01 -8.11 3.58
C PHE A 270 6.59 -6.76 4.01
N GLY A 271 6.95 -5.91 3.05
CA GLY A 271 7.39 -4.54 3.28
C GLY A 271 6.37 -3.71 4.07
N PHE A 272 5.06 -3.96 3.92
CA PHE A 272 4.02 -3.30 4.71
C PHE A 272 4.22 -3.48 6.22
N ILE A 273 4.47 -4.71 6.63
CA ILE A 273 4.70 -5.05 8.06
C ILE A 273 5.98 -4.36 8.54
N ILE A 274 7.05 -4.40 7.75
CA ILE A 274 8.35 -3.79 8.12
C ILE A 274 8.22 -2.28 8.29
N VAL A 275 7.51 -1.57 7.41
CA VAL A 275 7.29 -0.13 7.55
C VAL A 275 6.54 0.19 8.85
N TRP A 276 5.50 -0.59 9.19
CA TRP A 276 4.77 -0.37 10.43
C TRP A 276 5.62 -0.65 11.67
N ILE A 277 6.47 -1.67 11.66
CA ILE A 277 7.41 -1.93 12.76
C ILE A 277 8.40 -0.78 12.88
N CYS A 278 8.99 -0.32 11.78
CA CYS A 278 9.94 0.79 11.76
C CYS A 278 9.30 2.10 12.27
N TYR A 279 8.09 2.41 11.80
CA TYR A 279 7.43 3.68 12.11
C TYR A 279 6.75 3.67 13.48
N LEU A 280 5.91 2.68 13.75
CA LEU A 280 5.08 2.63 14.96
C LEU A 280 5.71 1.74 16.04
N GLY A 281 6.21 0.55 15.67
CA GLY A 281 6.71 -0.44 16.62
C GLY A 281 7.87 0.07 17.46
N VAL A 282 8.85 0.71 16.84
CA VAL A 282 10.00 1.28 17.55
C VAL A 282 9.58 2.44 18.46
N ASN A 283 8.61 3.25 18.05
CA ASN A 283 8.08 4.33 18.89
C ASN A 283 7.36 3.82 20.13
N LEU A 284 6.68 2.66 20.04
CA LEU A 284 5.98 2.04 21.16
C LEU A 284 6.93 1.37 22.16
N ILE A 285 8.06 0.83 21.71
CA ILE A 285 9.04 0.16 22.56
C ILE A 285 9.80 1.16 23.46
N GLY A 286 9.86 2.44 23.08
CA GLY A 286 10.33 3.53 23.95
C GLY A 286 11.82 3.50 24.30
N GLN A 287 12.64 2.66 23.67
CA GLN A 287 14.08 2.58 23.89
C GLN A 287 14.83 3.19 22.70
N GLY A 288 15.74 4.14 22.98
CA GLY A 288 16.62 4.75 21.98
C GLY A 288 16.53 6.28 21.91
N LEU A 289 17.45 6.87 21.13
CA LEU A 289 17.58 8.32 20.95
C LEU A 289 16.39 8.98 20.25
N HIS A 290 15.58 8.18 19.54
CA HIS A 290 14.45 8.62 18.73
C HIS A 290 13.10 8.24 19.35
N SER A 291 13.01 7.90 20.65
CA SER A 291 11.77 7.53 21.29
C SER A 291 10.96 8.79 21.66
N TYR A 292 9.67 8.80 21.30
CA TYR A 292 8.72 9.85 21.72
C TYR A 292 8.12 9.59 23.12
N GLY A 293 8.76 8.77 23.95
CA GLY A 293 8.39 8.61 25.36
C GLY A 293 7.07 7.90 25.65
N PHE A 294 6.60 7.00 24.78
CA PHE A 294 5.28 6.36 24.88
C PHE A 294 5.08 5.42 26.08
N PHE A 295 6.16 4.84 26.64
CA PHE A 295 6.14 4.02 27.84
C PHE A 295 7.39 4.27 28.67
N GLN A 296 7.45 5.42 29.31
CA GLN A 296 8.30 5.53 30.52
C GLN A 296 7.44 5.02 31.69
N VAL A 297 7.58 3.73 32.01
CA VAL A 297 7.18 3.17 33.30
C VAL A 297 8.34 3.32 34.26
#